data_fbb60f840f8ffc2d3b3c5a7188843180
#
_entry.id   fbb60f840f8ffc2d3b3c5a7188843180
#
_cell.length_a   1.000
_cell.length_b   1.000
_cell.length_c   1.000
_cell.angle_alpha   90.00
_cell.angle_beta   90.00
_cell.angle_gamma   90.00
#
_symmetry.space_group_name_H-M   'P 1'
#
loop_
_entity.id
_entity.type
_entity.pdbx_description
1 polymer ?
#
loop_
_entity_poly.entity_id
_entity_poly.type
_entity_poly.pdbx_seq_one_letter_code
_entity_poly.pdbx_strand_id
1 'polypeptide(L)'
;MKPNTFGFIILLCIILLAGFGNAFAQALDISSGGAPTITGSVGGSVTGSSNVLNDLVVTINFGEVSPSNTNGIVKVVVPIAIRSNQQYKVQALVTGGSNVNAQALQRTDVGLGFNNFHAMGAKSRVCVNPHIIYAPFSNDPSGNVTINASGRATYPSTLNNAIVATTILSGPRLSNGGSSRATNDGYIFDAIFALTPQFFANGTTSATITLTISAGPTSSC
;
A
#
# COMPACT_ATOMS: atom_id res chain seq x y z
N MET A 1 -62.62 14.17 16.69
CA MET A 1 -61.32 13.80 17.29
C MET A 1 -60.25 14.69 16.70
N LYS A 2 -59.64 15.56 17.50
CA LYS A 2 -58.54 16.42 17.06
C LYS A 2 -57.26 15.57 17.03
N PRO A 3 -56.50 15.57 15.95
CA PRO A 3 -55.23 14.81 15.89
C PRO A 3 -54.26 15.43 16.92
N ASN A 4 -53.56 14.55 17.63
CA ASN A 4 -52.64 14.89 18.72
C ASN A 4 -51.36 15.47 18.11
N THR A 5 -51.35 16.77 17.82
CA THR A 5 -50.23 17.52 17.22
C THR A 5 -48.93 17.34 18.00
N PHE A 6 -49.00 17.05 19.29
CA PHE A 6 -47.83 16.84 20.16
C PHE A 6 -47.08 15.53 19.81
N GLY A 7 -47.82 14.46 19.50
CA GLY A 7 -47.22 13.18 19.09
C GLY A 7 -46.50 13.25 17.74
N PHE A 8 -47.03 14.10 16.83
CA PHE A 8 -46.42 14.26 15.50
C PHE A 8 -45.10 15.04 15.55
N ILE A 9 -45.00 16.03 16.43
CA ILE A 9 -43.77 16.81 16.63
C ILE A 9 -42.67 15.94 17.24
N ILE A 10 -42.98 15.11 18.23
CA ILE A 10 -42.03 14.21 18.86
C ILE A 10 -41.51 13.17 17.86
N LEU A 11 -42.40 12.61 17.03
CA LEU A 11 -42.00 11.64 16.00
C LEU A 11 -41.10 12.31 14.94
N LEU A 12 -41.40 13.52 14.52
CA LEU A 12 -40.57 14.29 13.56
C LEU A 12 -39.21 14.62 14.14
N CYS A 13 -39.09 14.97 15.41
CA CYS A 13 -37.81 15.22 16.09
C CYS A 13 -36.97 13.94 16.21
N ILE A 14 -37.56 12.78 16.45
CA ILE A 14 -36.86 11.49 16.51
C ILE A 14 -36.32 11.11 15.13
N ILE A 15 -37.08 11.32 14.08
CA ILE A 15 -36.65 11.04 12.68
C ILE A 15 -35.51 12.00 12.27
N LEU A 16 -35.55 13.27 12.66
CA LEU A 16 -34.49 14.22 12.41
C LEU A 16 -33.21 13.88 13.17
N LEU A 17 -33.29 13.43 14.42
CA LEU A 17 -32.13 12.98 15.21
C LEU A 17 -31.53 11.66 14.70
N ALA A 18 -32.34 10.76 14.17
CA ALA A 18 -31.85 9.52 13.56
C ALA A 18 -31.17 9.74 12.20
N GLY A 19 -31.48 10.83 11.50
CA GLY A 19 -30.89 11.19 10.21
C GLY A 19 -29.50 11.79 10.25
N PHE A 20 -29.02 12.25 11.40
CA PHE A 20 -27.70 12.89 11.53
C PHE A 20 -26.59 11.94 12.01
N GLY A 21 -26.88 10.65 12.18
CA GLY A 21 -25.96 9.69 12.80
C GLY A 21 -24.84 9.15 11.92
N ASN A 22 -24.75 9.44 10.61
CA ASN A 22 -23.83 8.74 9.73
C ASN A 22 -22.98 9.60 8.78
N ALA A 23 -22.78 10.87 9.08
CA ALA A 23 -21.99 11.75 8.21
C ALA A 23 -20.48 11.79 8.53
N PHE A 24 -19.99 10.96 9.45
CA PHE A 24 -18.58 10.96 9.86
C PHE A 24 -17.87 9.61 9.58
N ALA A 25 -18.23 8.96 8.50
CA ALA A 25 -17.51 7.79 8.07
C ALA A 25 -16.48 8.19 7.01
N GLN A 26 -15.29 8.52 7.45
CA GLN A 26 -14.11 8.06 6.79
C GLN A 26 -12.90 8.25 7.66
N ALA A 27 -12.59 7.23 8.35
CA ALA A 27 -11.42 7.25 9.20
C ALA A 27 -10.14 7.02 8.39
N LEU A 28 -10.13 6.07 7.49
CA LEU A 28 -8.92 5.53 6.87
C LEU A 28 -9.20 5.12 5.44
N ASP A 29 -8.33 5.49 4.52
CA ASP A 29 -8.43 5.12 3.10
C ASP A 29 -7.03 4.84 2.55
N ILE A 30 -6.91 3.76 1.79
CA ILE A 30 -5.74 3.40 1.01
C ILE A 30 -6.17 3.07 -0.41
N SER A 31 -5.52 3.69 -1.38
CA SER A 31 -5.91 3.59 -2.78
C SER A 31 -4.69 3.74 -3.70
N SER A 32 -4.90 3.56 -4.99
CA SER A 32 -3.86 3.88 -5.97
C SER A 32 -3.53 5.37 -5.93
N GLY A 33 -2.25 5.70 -5.85
CA GLY A 33 -1.73 7.06 -5.92
C GLY A 33 -1.41 7.52 -7.36
N GLY A 34 -1.45 6.60 -8.32
CA GLY A 34 -1.15 6.85 -9.72
C GLY A 34 -1.13 5.55 -10.53
N ALA A 35 -0.75 5.63 -11.79
CA ALA A 35 -0.58 4.46 -12.64
C ALA A 35 0.65 3.66 -12.21
N PRO A 36 0.51 2.35 -11.91
CA PRO A 36 1.66 1.48 -11.69
C PRO A 36 2.51 1.35 -12.95
N THR A 37 3.81 1.17 -12.77
CA THR A 37 4.76 0.98 -13.88
C THR A 37 5.62 -0.26 -13.64
N ILE A 38 5.97 -0.94 -14.74
CA ILE A 38 6.95 -2.01 -14.74
C ILE A 38 7.96 -1.75 -15.83
N THR A 39 9.25 -1.81 -15.50
CA THR A 39 10.36 -1.56 -16.42
C THR A 39 11.33 -2.74 -16.41
N GLY A 40 11.97 -3.00 -17.55
CA GLY A 40 12.96 -4.07 -17.69
C GLY A 40 12.36 -5.47 -17.89
N SER A 41 11.05 -5.64 -17.89
CA SER A 41 10.38 -6.94 -18.09
C SER A 41 9.89 -7.13 -19.51
N VAL A 42 9.86 -8.39 -19.93
CA VAL A 42 9.24 -8.81 -21.19
C VAL A 42 7.85 -9.36 -20.89
N GLY A 43 6.81 -8.58 -21.23
CA GLY A 43 5.42 -8.99 -21.07
C GLY A 43 4.90 -9.02 -19.63
N GLY A 44 5.57 -8.35 -18.71
CA GLY A 44 5.10 -8.23 -17.33
C GLY A 44 3.86 -7.33 -17.21
N SER A 45 3.12 -7.49 -16.10
CA SER A 45 1.93 -6.71 -15.81
C SER A 45 1.80 -6.39 -14.31
N VAL A 46 1.18 -5.25 -14.02
CA VAL A 46 0.81 -4.84 -12.66
C VAL A 46 -0.65 -4.49 -12.65
N THR A 47 -1.41 -5.12 -11.77
CA THR A 47 -2.82 -4.82 -11.56
C THR A 47 -3.07 -4.50 -10.10
N GLY A 48 -3.89 -3.50 -9.84
CA GLY A 48 -4.29 -3.11 -8.50
C GLY A 48 -5.80 -2.94 -8.42
N SER A 49 -6.37 -3.35 -7.30
CA SER A 49 -7.77 -3.10 -6.98
C SER A 49 -7.93 -2.68 -5.53
N SER A 50 -8.68 -1.63 -5.32
CA SER A 50 -9.17 -1.25 -4.00
C SER A 50 -10.54 -1.88 -3.84
N ASN A 51 -10.62 -3.00 -3.13
CA ASN A 51 -11.87 -3.76 -2.97
C ASN A 51 -12.68 -3.31 -1.76
N VAL A 52 -12.01 -2.73 -0.77
CA VAL A 52 -12.61 -2.22 0.47
C VAL A 52 -11.88 -0.92 0.79
N LEU A 53 -12.54 -0.01 1.47
CA LEU A 53 -11.97 1.32 1.81
C LEU A 53 -10.60 1.26 2.51
N ASN A 54 -10.31 0.16 3.19
CA ASN A 54 -9.12 0.02 4.03
C ASN A 54 -8.04 -0.90 3.44
N ASP A 55 -8.29 -1.50 2.27
CA ASP A 55 -7.36 -2.44 1.65
C ASP A 55 -7.08 -2.08 0.18
N LEU A 56 -5.81 -2.14 -0.18
CA LEU A 56 -5.34 -2.09 -1.56
C LEU A 56 -4.64 -3.41 -1.90
N VAL A 57 -5.17 -4.13 -2.87
CA VAL A 57 -4.58 -5.37 -3.37
C VAL A 57 -3.85 -5.09 -4.67
N VAL A 58 -2.57 -5.45 -4.72
CA VAL A 58 -1.72 -5.30 -5.89
C VAL A 58 -1.18 -6.67 -6.30
N THR A 59 -1.44 -7.08 -7.52
CA THR A 59 -0.86 -8.29 -8.11
C THR A 59 0.17 -7.89 -9.15
N ILE A 60 1.38 -8.46 -9.00
CA ILE A 60 2.51 -8.22 -9.88
C ILE A 60 2.82 -9.53 -10.59
N ASN A 61 2.91 -9.46 -11.91
CA ASN A 61 3.45 -10.52 -12.74
C ASN A 61 4.71 -9.98 -13.43
N PHE A 62 5.86 -10.53 -13.11
CA PHE A 62 7.13 -10.10 -13.70
C PHE A 62 7.29 -10.54 -15.17
N GLY A 63 6.41 -11.40 -15.69
CA GLY A 63 6.55 -11.97 -17.03
C GLY A 63 7.72 -12.94 -17.12
N GLU A 64 8.24 -13.09 -18.30
CA GLU A 64 9.44 -13.90 -18.55
C GLU A 64 10.68 -13.04 -18.30
N VAL A 65 11.44 -13.38 -17.27
CA VAL A 65 12.65 -12.66 -16.87
C VAL A 65 13.84 -13.60 -16.84
N SER A 66 14.79 -13.37 -17.75
CA SER A 66 16.05 -14.10 -17.80
C SER A 66 17.20 -13.17 -18.25
N PRO A 67 18.46 -13.50 -17.98
CA PRO A 67 19.60 -12.71 -18.48
C PRO A 67 19.68 -12.65 -20.01
N SER A 68 18.98 -13.54 -20.71
CA SER A 68 18.96 -13.60 -22.16
C SER A 68 18.03 -12.58 -22.81
N ASN A 69 16.96 -12.21 -22.11
CA ASN A 69 15.90 -11.33 -22.65
C ASN A 69 15.68 -10.03 -21.88
N THR A 70 16.38 -9.87 -20.76
CA THR A 70 16.20 -8.70 -19.88
C THR A 70 17.55 -8.13 -19.48
N ASN A 71 17.78 -6.86 -19.80
CA ASN A 71 18.96 -6.14 -19.38
C ASN A 71 18.67 -5.34 -18.11
N GLY A 72 19.49 -5.56 -17.07
CA GLY A 72 19.35 -4.85 -15.81
C GLY A 72 18.22 -5.35 -14.93
N ILE A 73 17.96 -4.62 -13.87
CA ILE A 73 16.97 -4.97 -12.86
C ILE A 73 15.57 -4.68 -13.40
N VAL A 74 14.67 -5.65 -13.26
CA VAL A 74 13.22 -5.40 -13.43
C VAL A 74 12.74 -4.63 -12.22
N LYS A 75 12.15 -3.46 -12.45
CA LYS A 75 11.62 -2.60 -11.39
C LYS A 75 10.14 -2.37 -11.60
N VAL A 76 9.35 -2.64 -10.57
CA VAL A 76 7.92 -2.34 -10.52
C VAL A 76 7.71 -1.25 -9.47
N VAL A 77 7.03 -0.19 -9.86
CA VAL A 77 6.68 0.92 -8.97
C VAL A 77 5.17 1.05 -8.92
N VAL A 78 4.63 1.02 -7.72
CA VAL A 78 3.19 1.16 -7.46
C VAL A 78 2.98 2.36 -6.56
N PRO A 79 2.53 3.51 -7.10
CA PRO A 79 2.18 4.67 -6.29
C PRO A 79 0.95 4.38 -5.43
N ILE A 80 1.03 4.70 -4.14
CA ILE A 80 0.01 4.44 -3.13
C ILE A 80 -0.36 5.76 -2.47
N ALA A 81 -1.65 6.04 -2.37
CA ALA A 81 -2.18 7.19 -1.67
C ALA A 81 -2.92 6.74 -0.41
N ILE A 82 -2.64 7.40 0.69
CA ILE A 82 -3.34 7.20 1.95
C ILE A 82 -3.98 8.50 2.42
N ARG A 83 -5.16 8.36 3.03
CA ARG A 83 -5.88 9.44 3.71
C ARG A 83 -6.29 8.98 5.08
N SER A 84 -6.20 9.87 6.04
CA SER A 84 -6.54 9.51 7.41
C SER A 84 -6.99 10.74 8.20
N ASN A 85 -8.09 10.60 8.94
CA ASN A 85 -8.54 11.57 9.92
C ASN A 85 -8.15 11.21 11.37
N GLN A 86 -7.34 10.19 11.54
CA GLN A 86 -6.79 9.72 12.81
C GLN A 86 -5.37 9.16 12.62
N GLN A 87 -4.69 8.83 13.71
CA GLN A 87 -3.41 8.12 13.63
C GLN A 87 -3.61 6.78 12.93
N TYR A 88 -2.64 6.39 12.13
CA TYR A 88 -2.76 5.22 11.27
C TYR A 88 -1.48 4.38 11.25
N LYS A 89 -1.64 3.15 10.83
CA LYS A 89 -0.58 2.26 10.37
C LYS A 89 -0.98 1.58 9.07
N VAL A 90 0.00 1.29 8.24
CA VAL A 90 -0.14 0.47 7.04
C VAL A 90 0.60 -0.83 7.26
N GLN A 91 -0.07 -1.94 7.01
CA GLN A 91 0.51 -3.28 7.06
C GLN A 91 0.53 -3.87 5.66
N ALA A 92 1.59 -4.61 5.36
CA ALA A 92 1.74 -5.38 4.12
C ALA A 92 1.61 -6.86 4.41
N LEU A 93 0.89 -7.58 3.55
CA LEU A 93 0.79 -9.04 3.55
C LEU A 93 1.02 -9.56 2.14
N VAL A 94 2.03 -10.40 1.96
CA VAL A 94 2.37 -11.01 0.67
C VAL A 94 1.82 -12.42 0.60
N THR A 95 1.11 -12.72 -0.48
CA THR A 95 0.63 -14.06 -0.83
C THR A 95 1.13 -14.45 -2.23
N GLY A 96 1.24 -15.74 -2.52
CA GLY A 96 1.85 -16.19 -3.78
C GLY A 96 3.36 -15.99 -3.82
N GLY A 97 3.96 -15.97 -4.99
CA GLY A 97 5.39 -15.72 -5.22
C GLY A 97 6.34 -16.82 -4.71
N SER A 98 5.84 -17.97 -4.34
CA SER A 98 6.60 -19.14 -3.92
C SER A 98 6.37 -20.27 -4.88
N ASN A 99 7.43 -20.96 -5.29
CA ASN A 99 7.36 -22.11 -6.17
C ASN A 99 7.83 -23.37 -5.43
N VAL A 100 7.26 -24.52 -5.81
CA VAL A 100 7.66 -25.82 -5.27
C VAL A 100 9.10 -26.16 -5.70
N ASN A 101 9.49 -25.80 -6.93
CA ASN A 101 10.86 -25.93 -7.39
C ASN A 101 11.70 -24.80 -6.79
N ALA A 102 12.68 -25.15 -5.96
CA ALA A 102 13.58 -24.19 -5.31
C ALA A 102 14.46 -23.41 -6.30
N GLN A 103 14.64 -23.89 -7.53
CA GLN A 103 15.37 -23.20 -8.60
C GLN A 103 14.49 -22.18 -9.35
N ALA A 104 13.18 -22.25 -9.22
CA ALA A 104 12.28 -21.24 -9.74
C ALA A 104 12.32 -19.97 -8.88
N LEU A 105 11.70 -18.89 -9.38
CA LEU A 105 11.58 -17.63 -8.67
C LEU A 105 10.91 -17.82 -7.28
N GLN A 106 11.54 -17.32 -6.26
CA GLN A 106 11.04 -17.34 -4.88
C GLN A 106 10.79 -15.92 -4.36
N ARG A 107 10.03 -15.80 -3.27
CA ARG A 107 9.81 -14.51 -2.58
C ARG A 107 11.10 -13.84 -2.11
N THR A 108 12.12 -14.63 -1.83
CA THR A 108 13.44 -14.15 -1.43
C THR A 108 14.24 -13.53 -2.58
N ASP A 109 13.85 -13.80 -3.82
CA ASP A 109 14.50 -13.26 -5.02
C ASP A 109 13.93 -11.92 -5.46
N VAL A 110 12.85 -11.48 -4.82
CA VAL A 110 12.18 -10.22 -5.16
C VAL A 110 12.36 -9.24 -4.01
N GLY A 111 13.06 -8.15 -4.28
CA GLY A 111 13.21 -7.04 -3.36
C GLY A 111 11.89 -6.31 -3.16
N LEU A 112 11.61 -5.88 -1.94
CA LEU A 112 10.47 -5.04 -1.55
C LEU A 112 10.95 -3.84 -0.75
N GLY A 113 10.51 -2.65 -1.14
CA GLY A 113 10.80 -1.43 -0.38
C GLY A 113 9.75 -0.37 -0.60
N PHE A 114 9.81 0.66 0.24
CA PHE A 114 8.91 1.81 0.15
C PHE A 114 9.73 3.09 0.21
N ASN A 115 9.48 4.01 -0.72
CA ASN A 115 10.14 5.30 -0.75
C ASN A 115 9.25 6.40 -1.36
N ASN A 116 9.86 7.53 -1.71
CA ASN A 116 9.21 8.68 -2.35
C ASN A 116 8.01 9.22 -1.55
N PHE A 117 8.17 9.26 -0.23
CA PHE A 117 7.12 9.73 0.67
C PHE A 117 6.94 11.25 0.57
N HIS A 118 5.72 11.68 0.24
CA HIS A 118 5.40 13.11 0.13
C HIS A 118 3.92 13.40 0.38
N ALA A 119 3.62 14.65 0.76
CA ALA A 119 2.27 15.11 0.91
C ALA A 119 1.56 15.26 -0.44
N MET A 120 0.32 14.84 -0.50
CA MET A 120 -0.62 15.16 -1.56
C MET A 120 -1.54 16.30 -1.09
N GLY A 121 -1.74 17.32 -1.95
CA GLY A 121 -2.59 18.46 -1.63
C GLY A 121 -1.85 19.63 -0.98
N ALA A 122 -2.57 20.44 -0.20
CA ALA A 122 -2.01 21.61 0.45
C ALA A 122 -1.11 21.22 1.62
N LYS A 123 0.21 21.35 1.46
CA LYS A 123 1.22 20.98 2.46
C LYS A 123 0.95 21.55 3.87
N SER A 124 0.31 22.72 3.95
CA SER A 124 -0.06 23.35 5.24
C SER A 124 -1.15 22.61 6.00
N ARG A 125 -1.87 21.70 5.34
CA ARG A 125 -2.97 20.92 5.93
C ARG A 125 -2.64 19.45 6.12
N VAL A 126 -1.55 18.99 5.53
CA VAL A 126 -1.10 17.61 5.63
C VAL A 126 0.09 17.54 6.58
N CYS A 127 -0.05 16.75 7.62
CA CYS A 127 1.07 16.45 8.50
C CYS A 127 2.03 15.50 7.77
N VAL A 128 3.21 15.99 7.45
CA VAL A 128 4.26 15.17 6.79
C VAL A 128 5.27 14.60 7.77
N ASN A 129 5.29 15.06 9.01
CA ASN A 129 6.17 14.61 10.08
C ASN A 129 5.37 14.47 11.38
N PRO A 130 5.67 13.50 12.22
CA PRO A 130 6.61 12.41 12.04
C PRO A 130 5.94 11.16 11.47
N HIS A 131 6.38 10.69 10.31
CA HIS A 131 6.04 9.37 9.81
C HIS A 131 7.17 8.40 10.11
N ILE A 132 6.83 7.19 10.49
CA ILE A 132 7.77 6.13 10.80
C ILE A 132 7.68 5.05 9.72
N ILE A 133 8.76 4.88 8.99
CA ILE A 133 8.93 3.79 8.03
C ILE A 133 9.72 2.69 8.76
N TYR A 134 9.14 1.50 8.85
CA TYR A 134 9.72 0.40 9.60
C TYR A 134 10.78 -0.33 8.78
N ALA A 135 11.93 -0.61 9.43
CA ALA A 135 12.95 -1.46 8.83
C ALA A 135 12.40 -2.89 8.61
N PRO A 136 12.85 -3.60 7.57
CA PRO A 136 13.90 -3.23 6.61
C PRO A 136 13.39 -2.49 5.36
N PHE A 137 12.16 -2.02 5.34
CA PHE A 137 11.44 -1.59 4.13
C PHE A 137 11.75 -0.16 3.66
N SER A 138 12.50 0.62 4.41
CA SER A 138 12.80 2.03 4.10
C SER A 138 13.88 2.21 3.04
N ASN A 139 13.78 1.49 1.92
CA ASN A 139 14.80 1.53 0.87
C ASN A 139 14.19 1.36 -0.54
N ASP A 140 15.00 1.67 -1.56
CA ASP A 140 14.75 1.23 -2.93
C ASP A 140 15.57 -0.04 -3.16
N PRO A 141 14.93 -1.21 -3.27
CA PRO A 141 15.65 -2.46 -3.42
C PRO A 141 16.42 -2.53 -4.74
N SER A 142 16.02 -1.80 -5.79
CA SER A 142 16.70 -1.81 -7.07
C SER A 142 18.10 -1.17 -7.02
N GLY A 143 18.36 -0.29 -6.06
CA GLY A 143 19.66 0.34 -5.85
C GLY A 143 20.54 -0.37 -4.81
N ASN A 144 20.03 -1.41 -4.15
CA ASN A 144 20.69 -2.07 -3.01
C ASN A 144 20.83 -3.58 -3.20
N VAL A 145 20.87 -4.05 -4.43
CA VAL A 145 21.07 -5.47 -4.74
C VAL A 145 22.51 -5.86 -4.55
N THR A 146 22.74 -7.04 -3.96
CA THR A 146 24.05 -7.69 -3.90
C THR A 146 23.95 -9.10 -4.44
N ILE A 147 25.07 -9.64 -4.93
CA ILE A 147 25.15 -11.03 -5.40
C ILE A 147 25.88 -11.84 -4.34
N ASN A 148 25.23 -12.89 -3.84
CA ASN A 148 25.81 -13.78 -2.84
C ASN A 148 26.82 -14.77 -3.48
N ALA A 149 27.51 -15.55 -2.63
CA ALA A 149 28.51 -16.52 -3.09
C ALA A 149 27.99 -17.60 -4.03
N SER A 150 26.68 -17.87 -4.02
CA SER A 150 26.03 -18.79 -4.97
C SER A 150 25.57 -18.09 -6.27
N GLY A 151 25.93 -16.85 -6.48
CA GLY A 151 25.53 -16.08 -7.66
C GLY A 151 24.08 -15.59 -7.62
N ARG A 152 23.39 -15.68 -6.49
CA ARG A 152 21.99 -15.29 -6.35
C ARG A 152 21.89 -13.84 -5.85
N ALA A 153 20.97 -13.08 -6.44
CA ALA A 153 20.69 -11.72 -6.00
C ALA A 153 20.04 -11.71 -4.61
N THR A 154 20.46 -10.78 -3.78
CA THR A 154 19.91 -10.54 -2.44
C THR A 154 19.62 -9.08 -2.24
N TYR A 155 18.61 -8.77 -1.42
CA TYR A 155 18.11 -7.42 -1.15
C TYR A 155 18.04 -7.17 0.36
N PRO A 156 18.10 -5.92 0.81
CA PRO A 156 17.91 -5.57 2.23
C PRO A 156 16.57 -6.04 2.78
N SER A 157 15.53 -6.01 1.95
CA SER A 157 14.21 -6.59 2.24
C SER A 157 13.63 -7.23 0.98
N THR A 158 12.82 -8.25 1.19
CA THR A 158 12.22 -9.06 0.12
C THR A 158 10.73 -9.27 0.40
N LEU A 159 10.00 -9.82 -0.57
CA LEU A 159 8.61 -10.24 -0.35
C LEU A 159 8.47 -11.19 0.84
N ASN A 160 9.51 -11.96 1.15
CA ASN A 160 9.49 -12.90 2.28
C ASN A 160 9.42 -12.22 3.65
N ASN A 161 9.77 -10.93 3.76
CA ASN A 161 9.66 -10.15 4.99
C ASN A 161 8.22 -9.73 5.33
N ALA A 162 7.26 -9.94 4.42
CA ALA A 162 5.86 -9.58 4.60
C ALA A 162 4.90 -10.77 4.39
N ILE A 163 5.31 -12.00 4.61
CA ILE A 163 4.46 -13.21 4.53
C ILE A 163 3.46 -13.33 5.68
N VAL A 164 3.64 -12.55 6.71
CA VAL A 164 2.67 -12.25 7.76
C VAL A 164 2.38 -10.77 7.74
N ALA A 165 1.22 -10.33 8.20
CA ALA A 165 0.85 -8.92 8.21
C ALA A 165 1.89 -8.10 9.00
N THR A 166 2.74 -7.36 8.27
CA THR A 166 3.88 -6.63 8.81
C THR A 166 3.67 -5.14 8.66
N THR A 167 3.84 -4.39 9.75
CA THR A 167 3.73 -2.92 9.71
C THR A 167 4.91 -2.33 8.93
N ILE A 168 4.60 -1.55 7.91
CA ILE A 168 5.57 -0.88 7.02
C ILE A 168 5.67 0.61 7.26
N LEU A 169 4.58 1.22 7.67
CA LEU A 169 4.44 2.66 7.87
C LEU A 169 3.47 2.95 9.01
N SER A 170 3.74 3.95 9.80
CA SER A 170 2.77 4.56 10.70
C SER A 170 2.92 6.08 10.73
N GLY A 171 1.86 6.77 11.09
CA GLY A 171 1.90 8.22 11.12
C GLY A 171 0.73 8.86 11.85
N PRO A 172 0.81 10.18 11.98
CA PRO A 172 -0.23 11.00 12.58
C PRO A 172 -1.44 11.09 11.66
N ARG A 173 -2.48 11.73 12.17
CA ARG A 173 -3.61 12.14 11.34
C ARG A 173 -3.12 13.03 10.19
N LEU A 174 -3.53 12.70 8.96
CA LEU A 174 -3.11 13.43 7.76
C LEU A 174 -3.94 14.70 7.52
N SER A 175 -5.25 14.68 7.77
CA SER A 175 -6.07 15.85 7.60
C SER A 175 -6.15 16.69 8.88
N ASN A 176 -5.82 17.95 8.77
CA ASN A 176 -5.81 18.89 9.88
C ASN A 176 -7.20 19.48 10.12
N GLY A 177 -8.10 18.70 10.66
CA GLY A 177 -9.37 19.17 11.18
C GLY A 177 -10.48 19.36 10.16
N GLY A 178 -11.65 19.23 10.68
CA GLY A 178 -12.87 19.62 10.03
C GLY A 178 -13.36 18.69 8.93
N SER A 179 -14.51 18.99 8.50
CA SER A 179 -15.34 18.36 7.51
C SER A 179 -14.75 18.30 6.11
N SER A 180 -13.59 18.82 5.88
CA SER A 180 -13.05 18.77 4.53
C SER A 180 -12.36 17.43 4.31
N ARG A 181 -13.09 16.53 3.78
CA ARG A 181 -12.58 15.67 2.72
C ARG A 181 -12.11 16.60 1.58
N ALA A 182 -11.17 17.50 1.85
CA ALA A 182 -10.47 18.12 0.76
C ALA A 182 -9.88 16.94 0.01
N THR A 183 -10.40 16.71 -1.15
CA THR A 183 -10.26 15.51 -1.98
C THR A 183 -8.81 15.15 -2.26
N ASN A 184 -7.87 15.97 -1.82
CA ASN A 184 -6.46 15.88 -2.13
C ASN A 184 -5.54 15.93 -0.90
N ASP A 185 -6.05 16.02 0.33
CA ASP A 185 -5.18 15.97 1.50
C ASP A 185 -4.87 14.51 1.83
N GLY A 186 -3.66 14.09 1.53
CA GLY A 186 -3.21 12.73 1.73
C GLY A 186 -1.69 12.64 1.76
N TYR A 187 -1.19 11.43 1.83
CA TYR A 187 0.22 11.10 1.79
C TYR A 187 0.45 10.05 0.71
N ILE A 188 1.43 10.28 -0.14
CA ILE A 188 1.78 9.37 -1.23
C ILE A 188 3.13 8.75 -0.94
N PHE A 189 3.27 7.51 -1.32
CA PHE A 189 4.53 6.79 -1.34
C PHE A 189 4.52 5.73 -2.45
N ASP A 190 5.68 5.24 -2.81
CA ASP A 190 5.86 4.21 -3.80
C ASP A 190 6.19 2.88 -3.13
N ALA A 191 5.43 1.81 -3.46
CA ALA A 191 5.88 0.45 -3.24
C ALA A 191 6.74 0.03 -4.43
N ILE A 192 7.97 -0.40 -4.14
CA ILE A 192 8.97 -0.76 -5.13
C ILE A 192 9.29 -2.23 -5.00
N PHE A 193 9.19 -2.93 -6.13
CA PHE A 193 9.59 -4.32 -6.27
C PHE A 193 10.74 -4.41 -7.25
N ALA A 194 11.76 -5.16 -6.91
CA ALA A 194 12.95 -5.33 -7.74
C ALA A 194 13.25 -6.80 -7.96
N LEU A 195 13.55 -7.16 -9.19
CA LEU A 195 13.97 -8.51 -9.58
C LEU A 195 15.19 -8.42 -10.47
N THR A 196 16.28 -9.02 -10.04
CA THR A 196 17.49 -9.15 -10.86
C THR A 196 17.33 -10.36 -11.79
N PRO A 197 17.49 -10.20 -13.11
CA PRO A 197 17.43 -11.33 -14.05
C PRO A 197 18.45 -12.41 -13.72
N GLN A 198 17.98 -13.63 -13.60
CA GLN A 198 18.77 -14.84 -13.35
C GLN A 198 18.17 -15.99 -14.13
N PHE A 199 18.89 -17.10 -14.24
CA PHE A 199 18.36 -18.31 -14.85
C PHE A 199 17.49 -19.07 -13.86
N PHE A 200 16.22 -18.66 -13.77
CA PHE A 200 15.23 -19.35 -12.98
C PHE A 200 14.67 -20.55 -13.74
N ALA A 201 14.38 -21.64 -13.02
CA ALA A 201 13.58 -22.71 -13.56
C ALA A 201 12.13 -22.25 -13.80
N ASN A 202 11.39 -22.96 -14.64
CA ASN A 202 9.98 -22.66 -14.89
C ASN A 202 9.17 -22.66 -13.59
N GLY A 203 8.32 -21.67 -13.43
CA GLY A 203 7.47 -21.51 -12.27
C GLY A 203 6.60 -20.26 -12.37
N THR A 204 5.86 -19.99 -11.31
CA THR A 204 5.03 -18.78 -11.21
C THR A 204 5.91 -17.54 -11.05
N THR A 205 5.62 -16.52 -11.84
CA THR A 205 6.29 -15.20 -11.79
C THR A 205 5.44 -14.11 -11.17
N SER A 206 4.36 -14.46 -10.50
CA SER A 206 3.43 -13.50 -9.91
C SER A 206 3.37 -13.59 -8.39
N ALA A 207 3.17 -12.44 -7.76
CA ALA A 207 2.91 -12.31 -6.34
C ALA A 207 1.80 -11.28 -6.11
N THR A 208 1.06 -11.44 -5.02
CA THR A 208 0.05 -10.47 -4.60
C THR A 208 0.46 -9.89 -3.26
N ILE A 209 0.39 -8.56 -3.15
CA ILE A 209 0.55 -7.84 -1.89
C ILE A 209 -0.76 -7.15 -1.54
N THR A 210 -1.21 -7.36 -0.31
CA THR A 210 -2.33 -6.63 0.27
C THR A 210 -1.79 -5.61 1.26
N LEU A 211 -2.13 -4.35 1.03
CA LEU A 211 -1.81 -3.24 1.92
C LEU A 211 -3.08 -2.85 2.67
N THR A 212 -3.05 -2.96 3.99
CA THR A 212 -4.18 -2.64 4.86
C THR A 212 -3.84 -1.43 5.72
N ILE A 213 -4.70 -0.41 5.70
CA ILE A 213 -4.62 0.72 6.62
C ILE A 213 -5.55 0.52 7.81
N SER A 214 -5.07 0.77 9.01
CA SER A 214 -5.84 0.65 10.26
C SER A 214 -5.42 1.72 11.26
N ALA A 215 -6.14 1.84 12.38
CA ALA A 215 -5.76 2.73 13.47
C ALA A 215 -4.34 2.40 13.95
N GLY A 216 -3.54 3.43 14.08
CA GLY A 216 -2.13 3.33 14.42
C GLY A 216 -1.83 3.68 15.86
N PRO A 217 -0.54 3.60 16.25
CA PRO A 217 -0.08 4.10 17.53
C PRO A 217 -0.28 5.62 17.62
N THR A 218 -0.39 6.12 18.84
CA THR A 218 -0.53 7.56 19.08
C THR A 218 0.69 8.30 18.55
N SER A 219 0.45 9.25 17.67
CA SER A 219 1.46 10.11 17.07
C SER A 219 0.85 11.50 16.89
N SER A 220 1.56 12.52 17.27
CA SER A 220 1.13 13.91 17.10
C SER A 220 1.74 14.53 15.85
N CYS A 221 0.99 15.40 15.24
CA CYS A 221 1.49 16.27 14.20
C CYS A 221 2.25 17.45 14.81
#